data_5a9cde26828d17b165a8cfc7f4d9098c
#
_entry.id   5a9cde26828d17b165a8cfc7f4d9098c
#
_cell.length_a   1.000
_cell.length_b   1.000
_cell.length_c   1.000
_cell.angle_alpha   90.00
_cell.angle_beta   90.00
_cell.angle_gamma   90.00
#
_symmetry.space_group_name_H-M   'P 1'
#
loop_
_entity.id
_entity.type
_entity.pdbx_description
1 polymer ?
#
loop_
_entity_poly.entity_id
_entity_poly.type
_entity_poly.pdbx_seq_one_letter_code
_entity_poly.pdbx_strand_id
1 'polypeptide(L)'
;GAAKDEVRGGYRFVIIADNQEAEGLRTIDLGAGHSSGSETLCGRVITALKSQALLNESVGAGYIERNWPPALKESGAWPLASLRQSFLNGSLTRLIDPDSVLRSRIVDFVSRGEFGLASGLKSDGGYERVLFNEYTDPADVTFESGVFLLLKNKAKSLKAMPESVPSPGTPEPESIPTPKPETGSDLGPEPKPPASPAEKTFRIYGNVPPEIWNRLGTK
;
A
#
# COMPACT_ATOMS: atom_id res chain seq x y z
N GLY A 1 30.45 -34.41 -8.50
CA GLY A 1 30.72 -33.52 -9.61
C GLY A 1 29.98 -33.89 -10.86
N ALA A 2 30.32 -34.99 -11.55
CA ALA A 2 29.87 -35.28 -12.92
C ALA A 2 28.33 -35.26 -13.11
N ALA A 3 27.54 -35.87 -12.23
CA ALA A 3 26.08 -35.91 -12.35
C ALA A 3 25.41 -34.52 -12.26
N LYS A 4 25.99 -33.60 -11.50
CA LYS A 4 25.48 -32.22 -11.43
C LYS A 4 25.80 -31.41 -12.70
N ASP A 5 26.93 -31.70 -13.32
CA ASP A 5 27.37 -31.01 -14.54
C ASP A 5 26.59 -31.52 -15.76
N GLU A 6 26.24 -32.80 -15.78
CA GLU A 6 25.40 -33.41 -16.81
C GLU A 6 23.95 -32.89 -16.78
N VAL A 7 23.35 -32.76 -15.59
CA VAL A 7 22.04 -32.12 -15.40
C VAL A 7 22.06 -30.66 -15.83
N ARG A 8 23.12 -29.91 -15.52
CA ARG A 8 23.26 -28.51 -15.93
C ARG A 8 23.39 -28.33 -17.44
N GLY A 9 24.07 -29.23 -18.13
CA GLY A 9 24.24 -29.22 -19.60
C GLY A 9 22.95 -29.59 -20.33
N GLY A 10 22.07 -30.38 -19.71
CA GLY A 10 20.81 -30.82 -20.31
C GLY A 10 19.72 -29.74 -20.43
N TYR A 11 19.74 -28.73 -19.55
CA TYR A 11 18.74 -27.66 -19.58
C TYR A 11 19.28 -26.46 -20.37
N ARG A 12 19.06 -26.44 -21.67
CA ARG A 12 19.50 -25.38 -22.58
C ARG A 12 18.44 -24.33 -22.83
N PHE A 13 17.18 -24.69 -22.78
CA PHE A 13 16.08 -23.79 -23.15
C PHE A 13 15.12 -23.58 -21.97
N VAL A 14 14.62 -22.34 -21.85
CA VAL A 14 13.47 -21.99 -21.00
C VAL A 14 12.33 -21.55 -21.89
N ILE A 15 11.14 -22.08 -21.64
CA ILE A 15 9.92 -21.71 -22.34
C ILE A 15 9.04 -20.94 -21.37
N ILE A 16 8.60 -19.75 -21.77
CA ILE A 16 7.68 -18.92 -21.00
C ILE A 16 6.45 -18.60 -21.82
N ALA A 17 5.31 -18.40 -21.17
CA ALA A 17 4.11 -17.89 -21.81
C ALA A 17 4.36 -16.44 -22.25
N ASP A 18 4.04 -16.09 -23.49
CA ASP A 18 4.16 -14.73 -24.01
C ASP A 18 3.05 -14.46 -25.02
N ASN A 19 2.12 -13.59 -24.63
CA ASN A 19 0.95 -13.25 -25.47
C ASN A 19 1.32 -12.45 -26.72
N GLN A 20 2.57 -12.01 -26.86
CA GLN A 20 3.04 -11.31 -28.07
C GLN A 20 3.58 -12.27 -29.14
N GLU A 21 3.86 -13.52 -28.76
CA GLU A 21 4.27 -14.56 -29.70
C GLU A 21 3.05 -15.24 -30.32
N ALA A 22 3.15 -15.59 -31.61
CA ALA A 22 2.05 -16.20 -32.37
C ALA A 22 1.55 -17.51 -31.75
N GLU A 23 2.42 -18.28 -31.13
CA GLU A 23 2.11 -19.55 -30.46
C GLU A 23 1.83 -19.37 -28.96
N GLY A 24 1.86 -18.13 -28.45
CA GLY A 24 1.70 -17.83 -27.02
C GLY A 24 2.88 -18.26 -26.16
N LEU A 25 3.99 -18.69 -26.76
CA LEU A 25 5.18 -19.19 -26.06
C LEU A 25 6.45 -18.58 -26.63
N ARG A 26 7.33 -18.14 -25.74
CA ARG A 26 8.69 -17.67 -26.10
C ARG A 26 9.73 -18.65 -25.58
N THR A 27 10.65 -19.06 -26.46
CA THR A 27 11.79 -19.89 -26.13
C THR A 27 13.04 -19.06 -25.92
N ILE A 28 13.74 -19.26 -24.82
CA ILE A 28 14.96 -18.56 -24.43
C ILE A 28 16.09 -19.58 -24.36
N ASP A 29 17.14 -19.37 -25.16
CA ASP A 29 18.35 -20.20 -25.11
C ASP A 29 19.24 -19.73 -23.94
N LEU A 30 19.52 -20.60 -23.01
CA LEU A 30 20.41 -20.37 -21.87
C LEU A 30 21.88 -20.48 -22.25
N GLY A 31 22.18 -20.88 -23.50
CA GLY A 31 23.51 -21.16 -23.95
C GLY A 31 24.05 -22.50 -23.45
N ALA A 32 25.28 -22.84 -23.90
CA ALA A 32 25.98 -24.02 -23.38
C ALA A 32 26.31 -23.81 -21.90
N GLY A 33 25.95 -24.77 -21.05
CA GLY A 33 26.31 -24.75 -19.66
C GLY A 33 27.81 -24.85 -19.46
N HIS A 34 28.42 -23.80 -18.95
CA HIS A 34 29.83 -23.84 -18.55
C HIS A 34 29.90 -24.25 -17.09
N SER A 35 30.71 -25.24 -16.79
CA SER A 35 30.90 -25.76 -15.42
C SER A 35 31.80 -24.85 -14.57
N SER A 36 31.52 -23.55 -14.53
CA SER A 36 32.09 -22.71 -13.47
C SER A 36 31.33 -22.99 -12.18
N GLY A 37 31.95 -23.64 -11.23
CA GLY A 37 31.36 -24.41 -10.11
C GLY A 37 30.42 -23.68 -9.14
N SER A 38 30.02 -22.42 -9.37
CA SER A 38 29.17 -21.63 -8.48
C SER A 38 27.81 -21.26 -9.08
N GLU A 39 27.62 -21.36 -10.40
CA GLU A 39 26.36 -20.97 -11.05
C GLU A 39 25.29 -22.07 -10.92
N THR A 40 24.14 -21.73 -10.37
CA THR A 40 22.98 -22.64 -10.31
C THR A 40 22.13 -22.52 -11.58
N LEU A 41 21.36 -23.57 -11.93
CA LEU A 41 20.40 -23.51 -13.04
C LEU A 41 19.40 -22.35 -12.83
N CYS A 42 18.91 -22.17 -11.61
CA CYS A 42 18.03 -21.06 -11.26
C CYS A 42 18.71 -19.70 -11.55
N GLY A 43 19.96 -19.54 -11.16
CA GLY A 43 20.75 -18.32 -11.45
C GLY A 43 20.85 -18.03 -12.94
N ARG A 44 21.14 -19.07 -13.76
CA ARG A 44 21.19 -18.92 -15.23
C ARG A 44 19.86 -18.48 -15.82
N VAL A 45 18.76 -19.12 -15.39
CA VAL A 45 17.41 -18.74 -15.83
C VAL A 45 17.11 -17.30 -15.48
N ILE A 46 17.33 -16.89 -14.23
CA ILE A 46 17.12 -15.52 -13.76
C ILE A 46 17.96 -14.53 -14.57
N THR A 47 19.25 -14.81 -14.77
CA THR A 47 20.15 -13.95 -15.53
C THR A 47 19.70 -13.81 -16.99
N ALA A 48 19.31 -14.91 -17.63
CA ALA A 48 18.82 -14.88 -19.02
C ALA A 48 17.51 -14.09 -19.15
N LEU A 49 16.57 -14.27 -18.22
CA LEU A 49 15.30 -13.52 -18.20
C LEU A 49 15.51 -12.02 -17.95
N LYS A 50 16.42 -11.66 -17.04
CA LYS A 50 16.77 -10.26 -16.77
C LYS A 50 17.45 -9.58 -17.95
N SER A 51 18.40 -10.26 -18.62
CA SER A 51 19.10 -9.71 -19.77
C SER A 51 18.19 -9.39 -20.95
N GLN A 52 17.06 -10.07 -21.06
CA GLN A 52 16.02 -9.81 -22.07
C GLN A 52 14.86 -8.91 -21.55
N ALA A 53 15.00 -8.32 -20.37
CA ALA A 53 13.98 -7.50 -19.71
C ALA A 53 12.63 -8.24 -19.52
N LEU A 54 12.67 -9.57 -19.42
CA LEU A 54 11.49 -10.42 -19.18
C LEU A 54 11.21 -10.67 -17.70
N LEU A 55 12.15 -10.31 -16.82
CA LEU A 55 12.05 -10.45 -15.39
C LEU A 55 12.59 -9.19 -14.71
N ASN A 56 11.78 -8.58 -13.85
CA ASN A 56 12.10 -7.33 -13.18
C ASN A 56 12.18 -7.52 -11.67
N GLU A 57 13.01 -6.73 -10.99
CA GLU A 57 13.20 -6.74 -9.54
C GLU A 57 12.33 -5.70 -8.84
N SER A 58 11.70 -4.82 -9.60
CA SER A 58 10.88 -3.73 -9.07
C SER A 58 9.83 -3.29 -10.08
N VAL A 59 8.83 -2.57 -9.59
CA VAL A 59 7.79 -1.93 -10.39
C VAL A 59 7.54 -0.53 -9.90
N GLY A 60 7.28 0.40 -10.81
CA GLY A 60 6.94 1.79 -10.49
C GLY A 60 5.43 2.03 -10.46
N ALA A 61 4.98 3.02 -9.69
CA ALA A 61 3.58 3.43 -9.62
C ALA A 61 3.01 3.79 -10.99
N GLY A 62 3.74 4.58 -11.78
CA GLY A 62 3.31 4.97 -13.12
C GLY A 62 3.17 3.78 -14.10
N TYR A 63 3.88 2.66 -13.89
CA TYR A 63 3.67 1.45 -14.67
C TYR A 63 2.31 0.82 -14.32
N ILE A 64 1.99 0.69 -13.04
CA ILE A 64 0.70 0.15 -12.58
C ILE A 64 -0.44 1.03 -13.06
N GLU A 65 -0.31 2.35 -12.94
CA GLU A 65 -1.34 3.31 -13.36
C GLU A 65 -1.62 3.24 -14.87
N ARG A 66 -0.59 3.17 -15.71
CA ARG A 66 -0.75 3.02 -17.18
C ARG A 66 -1.43 1.71 -17.57
N ASN A 67 -1.18 0.65 -16.83
CA ASN A 67 -1.74 -0.67 -17.07
C ASN A 67 -2.99 -0.96 -16.23
N TRP A 68 -3.60 0.07 -15.65
CA TRP A 68 -4.84 -0.08 -14.88
C TRP A 68 -5.96 -0.61 -15.77
N PRO A 69 -6.65 -1.70 -15.37
CA PRO A 69 -7.70 -2.29 -16.20
C PRO A 69 -8.78 -1.25 -16.54
N PRO A 70 -9.17 -1.12 -17.82
CA PRO A 70 -10.20 -0.15 -18.22
C PRO A 70 -11.52 -0.29 -17.45
N ALA A 71 -11.93 -1.52 -17.17
CA ALA A 71 -13.15 -1.82 -16.40
C ALA A 71 -13.09 -1.34 -14.93
N LEU A 72 -11.88 -1.13 -14.37
CA LEU A 72 -11.69 -0.67 -12.99
C LEU A 72 -11.32 0.82 -12.89
N LYS A 73 -11.22 1.53 -14.04
CA LYS A 73 -10.87 2.96 -14.04
C LYS A 73 -11.92 3.82 -13.39
N GLU A 74 -13.19 3.51 -13.65
CA GLU A 74 -14.33 4.25 -13.09
C GLU A 74 -14.43 4.07 -11.57
N SER A 75 -14.33 2.85 -11.10
CA SER A 75 -14.31 2.57 -9.66
C SER A 75 -13.08 3.15 -8.96
N GLY A 76 -11.95 3.24 -9.68
CA GLY A 76 -10.66 3.66 -9.16
C GLY A 76 -10.09 2.72 -8.10
N ALA A 77 -10.57 1.47 -8.04
CA ALA A 77 -10.18 0.47 -7.09
C ALA A 77 -9.79 -0.84 -7.78
N TRP A 78 -8.58 -1.35 -7.52
CA TRP A 78 -8.09 -2.62 -8.06
C TRP A 78 -7.86 -3.60 -6.92
N PRO A 79 -8.59 -4.75 -6.86
CA PRO A 79 -8.33 -5.78 -5.85
C PRO A 79 -6.87 -6.23 -5.89
N LEU A 80 -6.18 -6.25 -4.76
CA LEU A 80 -4.77 -6.64 -4.71
C LEU A 80 -4.53 -8.08 -5.17
N ALA A 81 -5.48 -8.99 -4.90
CA ALA A 81 -5.44 -10.35 -5.43
C ALA A 81 -5.39 -10.36 -6.96
N SER A 82 -6.22 -9.53 -7.63
CA SER A 82 -6.24 -9.42 -9.09
C SER A 82 -5.00 -8.75 -9.64
N LEU A 83 -4.50 -7.71 -8.98
CA LEU A 83 -3.23 -7.07 -9.34
C LEU A 83 -2.08 -8.07 -9.30
N ARG A 84 -1.95 -8.81 -8.18
CA ARG A 84 -0.96 -9.87 -8.03
C ARG A 84 -1.07 -10.92 -9.16
N GLN A 85 -2.28 -11.37 -9.44
CA GLN A 85 -2.54 -12.35 -10.49
C GLN A 85 -2.11 -11.84 -11.87
N SER A 86 -2.25 -10.55 -12.15
CA SER A 86 -1.81 -9.94 -13.42
C SER A 86 -0.30 -9.98 -13.60
N PHE A 87 0.48 -9.92 -12.50
CA PHE A 87 1.93 -10.12 -12.55
C PHE A 87 2.32 -11.61 -12.69
N LEU A 88 1.54 -12.52 -12.11
CA LEU A 88 1.82 -13.95 -12.16
C LEU A 88 1.48 -14.58 -13.53
N ASN A 89 0.37 -14.17 -14.14
CA ASN A 89 -0.09 -14.74 -15.42
C ASN A 89 0.56 -14.09 -16.66
N GLY A 90 1.42 -13.08 -16.46
CA GLY A 90 2.11 -12.40 -17.56
C GLY A 90 1.29 -11.34 -18.29
N SER A 91 0.12 -10.95 -17.78
CA SER A 91 -0.63 -9.77 -18.27
C SER A 91 0.13 -8.48 -18.01
N LEU A 92 0.89 -8.45 -16.90
CA LEU A 92 1.87 -7.43 -16.58
C LEU A 92 3.28 -8.02 -16.64
N THR A 93 4.30 -7.15 -16.49
CA THR A 93 5.70 -7.60 -16.45
C THR A 93 5.91 -8.63 -15.34
N ARG A 94 6.83 -9.57 -15.56
CA ARG A 94 7.16 -10.57 -14.54
C ARG A 94 8.08 -9.99 -13.49
N LEU A 95 7.78 -10.28 -12.23
CA LEU A 95 8.62 -9.92 -11.08
C LEU A 95 9.34 -11.15 -10.54
N ILE A 96 10.56 -10.97 -10.02
CA ILE A 96 11.38 -12.07 -9.49
C ILE A 96 10.73 -12.73 -8.26
N ASP A 97 10.12 -11.93 -7.42
CA ASP A 97 9.31 -12.31 -6.27
C ASP A 97 8.13 -11.35 -6.19
N PRO A 98 7.01 -11.68 -6.88
CA PRO A 98 5.88 -10.78 -6.98
C PRO A 98 5.33 -10.36 -5.63
N ASP A 99 5.25 -11.27 -4.67
CA ASP A 99 4.64 -10.99 -3.36
C ASP A 99 5.47 -10.02 -2.54
N SER A 100 6.78 -10.27 -2.46
CA SER A 100 7.71 -9.41 -1.73
C SER A 100 7.85 -8.03 -2.39
N VAL A 101 8.03 -8.02 -3.73
CA VAL A 101 8.18 -6.78 -4.49
C VAL A 101 6.92 -5.92 -4.40
N LEU A 102 5.74 -6.49 -4.64
CA LEU A 102 4.48 -5.76 -4.60
C LEU A 102 4.20 -5.22 -3.20
N ARG A 103 4.40 -6.04 -2.15
CA ARG A 103 4.20 -5.59 -0.77
C ARG A 103 5.07 -4.38 -0.44
N SER A 104 6.38 -4.47 -0.71
CA SER A 104 7.31 -3.38 -0.45
C SER A 104 6.96 -2.12 -1.26
N ARG A 105 6.64 -2.29 -2.56
CA ARG A 105 6.35 -1.14 -3.43
C ARG A 105 5.03 -0.46 -3.10
N ILE A 106 3.99 -1.23 -2.73
CA ILE A 106 2.68 -0.67 -2.34
C ILE A 106 2.82 0.15 -1.06
N VAL A 107 3.57 -0.33 -0.06
CA VAL A 107 3.89 0.46 1.14
C VAL A 107 4.52 1.81 0.76
N ASP A 108 5.52 1.80 -0.12
CA ASP A 108 6.16 3.03 -0.61
C ASP A 108 5.17 3.95 -1.34
N PHE A 109 4.32 3.40 -2.22
CA PHE A 109 3.37 4.19 -3.01
C PHE A 109 2.31 4.84 -2.12
N VAL A 110 1.81 4.11 -1.12
CA VAL A 110 0.82 4.63 -0.18
C VAL A 110 1.43 5.73 0.69
N SER A 111 2.64 5.53 1.20
CA SER A 111 3.34 6.52 2.03
C SER A 111 3.62 7.82 1.27
N ARG A 112 3.87 7.74 -0.05
CA ARG A 112 4.10 8.91 -0.92
C ARG A 112 2.82 9.53 -1.47
N GLY A 113 1.66 8.93 -1.19
CA GLY A 113 0.39 9.39 -1.74
C GLY A 113 0.28 9.24 -3.25
N GLU A 114 0.98 8.24 -3.83
CA GLU A 114 0.85 7.87 -5.25
C GLU A 114 -0.39 7.01 -5.46
N PHE A 115 -0.66 6.09 -4.52
CA PHE A 115 -1.87 5.27 -4.42
C PHE A 115 -2.41 5.29 -3.00
N GLY A 116 -3.64 4.82 -2.82
CA GLY A 116 -4.19 4.46 -1.53
C GLY A 116 -4.31 2.95 -1.37
N LEU A 117 -4.43 2.51 -0.13
CA LEU A 117 -4.76 1.13 0.24
C LEU A 117 -6.07 1.15 1.01
N ALA A 118 -7.02 0.32 0.60
CA ALA A 118 -8.30 0.19 1.28
C ALA A 118 -8.58 -1.26 1.67
N SER A 119 -9.22 -1.44 2.81
CA SER A 119 -9.67 -2.75 3.30
C SER A 119 -11.07 -2.68 3.90
N GLY A 120 -11.74 -3.85 3.98
CA GLY A 120 -13.08 -3.94 4.55
C GLY A 120 -14.13 -3.26 3.67
N LEU A 121 -14.43 -3.83 2.50
CA LEU A 121 -15.47 -3.31 1.62
C LEU A 121 -16.84 -3.41 2.30
N LYS A 122 -17.49 -2.27 2.49
CA LYS A 122 -18.83 -2.17 3.07
C LYS A 122 -19.92 -2.40 2.03
N SER A 123 -21.13 -2.71 2.48
CA SER A 123 -22.30 -2.92 1.61
C SER A 123 -22.73 -1.67 0.84
N ASP A 124 -22.38 -0.49 1.33
CA ASP A 124 -22.62 0.81 0.69
C ASP A 124 -21.55 1.18 -0.36
N GLY A 125 -20.55 0.31 -0.59
CA GLY A 125 -19.43 0.54 -1.50
C GLY A 125 -18.30 1.37 -0.91
N GLY A 126 -18.39 1.77 0.36
CA GLY A 126 -17.30 2.38 1.13
C GLY A 126 -16.30 1.35 1.64
N TYR A 127 -15.31 1.80 2.39
CA TYR A 127 -14.29 0.95 3.01
C TYR A 127 -14.24 1.22 4.51
N GLU A 128 -13.89 0.20 5.28
CA GLU A 128 -13.70 0.34 6.73
C GLU A 128 -12.43 1.14 7.05
N ARG A 129 -11.37 0.90 6.26
CA ARG A 129 -10.08 1.56 6.45
C ARG A 129 -9.52 2.00 5.10
N VAL A 130 -9.04 3.24 5.05
CA VAL A 130 -8.35 3.81 3.88
C VAL A 130 -7.04 4.45 4.35
N LEU A 131 -5.93 3.97 3.81
CA LEU A 131 -4.58 4.52 4.04
C LEU A 131 -4.16 5.31 2.80
N PHE A 132 -3.69 6.53 2.99
CA PHE A 132 -3.24 7.41 1.92
C PHE A 132 -2.33 8.50 2.46
N ASN A 133 -1.14 8.65 1.88
CA ASN A 133 -0.12 9.62 2.28
C ASN A 133 0.24 9.50 3.78
N GLU A 134 0.38 8.27 4.25
CA GLU A 134 0.71 7.95 5.63
C GLU A 134 1.51 6.65 5.71
N TYR A 135 2.12 6.40 6.85
CA TYR A 135 2.82 5.15 7.09
C TYR A 135 1.86 3.95 6.97
N THR A 136 2.31 2.95 6.24
CA THR A 136 1.56 1.71 6.03
C THR A 136 2.41 0.54 6.52
N ASP A 137 1.85 -0.31 7.37
CA ASP A 137 2.52 -1.53 7.77
C ASP A 137 2.55 -2.51 6.59
N PRO A 138 3.68 -3.16 6.28
CA PRO A 138 3.73 -4.22 5.27
C PRO A 138 2.73 -5.35 5.52
N ALA A 139 2.32 -5.59 6.75
CA ALA A 139 1.29 -6.56 7.11
C ALA A 139 -0.12 -6.17 6.63
N ASP A 140 -0.39 -4.88 6.43
CA ASP A 140 -1.65 -4.39 5.85
C ASP A 140 -1.77 -4.73 4.35
N VAL A 141 -0.65 -4.97 3.68
CA VAL A 141 -0.62 -5.32 2.25
C VAL A 141 -0.77 -6.83 2.11
N THR A 142 -2.02 -7.29 2.11
CA THR A 142 -2.36 -8.70 1.89
C THR A 142 -2.98 -8.88 0.50
N PHE A 143 -2.74 -10.06 -0.11
CA PHE A 143 -3.30 -10.40 -1.41
C PHE A 143 -4.57 -11.26 -1.28
N GLU A 144 -5.28 -11.05 -0.19
CA GLU A 144 -6.57 -11.68 0.10
C GLU A 144 -7.72 -10.87 -0.49
N SER A 145 -8.91 -11.46 -0.47
CA SER A 145 -10.13 -10.74 -0.86
C SER A 145 -10.44 -9.61 0.11
N GLY A 146 -10.90 -8.48 -0.42
CA GLY A 146 -11.31 -7.34 0.39
C GLY A 146 -10.23 -6.27 0.62
N VAL A 147 -9.03 -6.44 0.03
CA VAL A 147 -7.99 -5.41 0.02
C VAL A 147 -7.80 -4.85 -1.39
N PHE A 148 -7.76 -3.53 -1.52
CA PHE A 148 -7.79 -2.82 -2.80
C PHE A 148 -6.69 -1.76 -2.87
N LEU A 149 -6.01 -1.70 -4.01
CA LEU A 149 -5.23 -0.54 -4.40
C LEU A 149 -6.18 0.52 -4.95
N LEU A 150 -6.06 1.76 -4.49
CA LEU A 150 -6.90 2.88 -4.93
C LEU A 150 -6.08 3.86 -5.76
N LEU A 151 -6.66 4.35 -6.85
CA LEU A 151 -6.11 5.50 -7.56
C LEU A 151 -6.04 6.72 -6.63
N LYS A 152 -5.03 7.54 -6.81
CA LYS A 152 -4.75 8.74 -6.00
C LYS A 152 -5.98 9.61 -5.74
N ASN A 153 -6.74 9.92 -6.81
CA ASN A 153 -7.93 10.76 -6.69
C ASN A 153 -9.02 10.10 -5.84
N LYS A 154 -9.24 8.80 -6.02
CA LYS A 154 -10.20 8.03 -5.22
C LYS A 154 -9.80 7.97 -3.75
N ALA A 155 -8.55 7.66 -3.48
CA ALA A 155 -8.02 7.61 -2.13
C ALA A 155 -8.14 8.96 -1.41
N LYS A 156 -7.78 10.04 -2.10
CA LYS A 156 -7.90 11.40 -1.59
C LYS A 156 -9.34 11.78 -1.26
N SER A 157 -10.30 11.45 -2.14
CA SER A 157 -11.73 11.73 -1.90
C SER A 157 -12.25 10.96 -0.69
N LEU A 158 -11.92 9.68 -0.56
CA LEU A 158 -12.34 8.86 0.58
C LEU A 158 -11.72 9.33 1.90
N LYS A 159 -10.46 9.77 1.89
CA LYS A 159 -9.79 10.28 3.08
C LYS A 159 -10.30 11.67 3.50
N ALA A 160 -10.82 12.46 2.56
CA ALA A 160 -11.39 13.78 2.82
C ALA A 160 -12.83 13.73 3.36
N MET A 161 -13.53 12.59 3.20
CA MET A 161 -14.84 12.39 3.83
C MET A 161 -14.62 12.13 5.32
N PRO A 162 -15.14 12.97 6.24
CA PRO A 162 -15.07 12.69 7.66
C PRO A 162 -15.83 11.38 7.91
N GLU A 163 -15.23 10.47 8.68
CA GLU A 163 -15.96 9.33 9.22
C GLU A 163 -17.19 9.89 9.95
N SER A 164 -18.37 9.55 9.47
CA SER A 164 -19.61 9.81 10.21
C SER A 164 -19.60 8.92 11.44
N VAL A 165 -19.02 9.44 12.52
CA VAL A 165 -19.18 8.86 13.85
C VAL A 165 -20.67 8.89 14.13
N PRO A 166 -21.35 7.77 14.39
CA PRO A 166 -22.71 7.83 14.93
C PRO A 166 -22.61 8.54 16.28
N SER A 167 -23.09 9.78 16.34
CA SER A 167 -23.25 10.49 17.60
C SER A 167 -24.12 9.63 18.52
N PRO A 168 -23.67 9.27 19.73
CA PRO A 168 -24.58 8.78 20.74
C PRO A 168 -25.58 9.89 20.99
N GLY A 169 -26.88 9.60 20.81
CA GLY A 169 -27.95 10.54 21.02
C GLY A 169 -27.84 11.19 22.39
N THR A 170 -27.61 12.48 22.41
CA THR A 170 -27.79 13.32 23.57
C THR A 170 -29.30 13.41 23.82
N PRO A 171 -29.81 13.01 24.98
CA PRO A 171 -31.19 13.29 25.29
C PRO A 171 -31.38 14.80 25.44
N GLU A 172 -32.33 15.31 24.72
CA GLU A 172 -32.80 16.68 24.73
C GLU A 172 -33.30 17.04 26.16
N PRO A 173 -32.77 18.07 26.80
CA PRO A 173 -33.40 18.55 28.03
C PRO A 173 -34.59 19.45 27.70
N GLU A 174 -35.73 19.07 28.20
CA GLU A 174 -36.99 19.81 28.19
C GLU A 174 -36.80 21.26 28.62
N SER A 175 -37.42 22.13 27.86
CA SER A 175 -37.56 23.56 28.10
C SER A 175 -38.38 23.87 29.33
N ILE A 176 -37.83 24.61 30.30
CA ILE A 176 -38.57 25.30 31.37
C ILE A 176 -38.45 26.81 31.14
N PRO A 177 -39.55 27.55 31.25
CA PRO A 177 -39.63 28.94 30.79
C PRO A 177 -39.09 29.95 31.82
N THR A 178 -38.60 31.04 31.26
CA THR A 178 -38.07 32.28 31.85
C THR A 178 -39.01 32.93 32.89
N PRO A 179 -38.45 33.72 33.81
CA PRO A 179 -38.82 35.13 33.81
C PRO A 179 -37.64 36.11 33.85
N LYS A 180 -37.78 37.18 33.06
CA LYS A 180 -37.02 38.40 33.07
C LYS A 180 -37.37 39.23 34.33
N PRO A 181 -36.43 39.94 34.94
CA PRO A 181 -36.56 41.39 34.88
C PRO A 181 -35.22 42.15 34.63
N GLU A 182 -35.46 43.36 34.26
CA GLU A 182 -34.59 44.44 33.79
C GLU A 182 -33.65 45.03 34.86
N THR A 183 -32.69 45.75 34.32
CA THR A 183 -32.12 47.02 34.77
C THR A 183 -30.69 47.03 35.30
N GLY A 184 -29.82 47.65 34.50
CA GLY A 184 -29.04 48.79 34.95
C GLY A 184 -27.54 48.63 35.20
N SER A 185 -26.80 49.46 34.43
CA SER A 185 -25.56 50.17 34.77
C SER A 185 -24.20 49.51 34.48
N ASP A 186 -23.65 49.92 33.38
CA ASP A 186 -22.41 50.71 33.21
C ASP A 186 -21.28 50.44 34.22
N LEU A 187 -20.17 49.89 33.70
CA LEU A 187 -18.78 50.22 34.09
C LEU A 187 -17.75 49.48 33.22
N GLY A 188 -16.85 50.20 32.71
CA GLY A 188 -15.65 50.13 31.94
C GLY A 188 -14.89 48.79 31.68
N PRO A 189 -13.99 48.79 30.67
CA PRO A 189 -13.31 47.59 30.20
C PRO A 189 -12.17 47.19 31.13
N GLU A 190 -12.22 45.98 31.62
CA GLU A 190 -11.12 45.33 32.35
C GLU A 190 -10.11 44.69 31.39
N PRO A 191 -8.80 44.80 31.64
CA PRO A 191 -7.79 44.34 30.70
C PRO A 191 -7.69 42.83 30.63
N LYS A 192 -7.65 42.34 29.40
CA LYS A 192 -7.46 40.94 29.02
C LYS A 192 -6.12 40.41 29.53
N PRO A 193 -6.06 39.29 30.26
CA PRO A 193 -4.79 38.68 30.65
C PRO A 193 -4.06 38.10 29.41
N PRO A 194 -2.72 38.07 29.41
CA PRO A 194 -1.92 37.61 28.28
C PRO A 194 -2.16 36.12 28.04
N ALA A 195 -2.32 35.76 26.77
CA ALA A 195 -2.47 34.40 26.32
C ALA A 195 -1.27 33.54 26.74
N SER A 196 -1.49 32.49 27.50
CA SER A 196 -0.49 31.45 27.77
C SER A 196 0.02 30.85 26.48
N PRO A 197 1.32 30.55 26.37
CA PRO A 197 1.87 29.90 25.20
C PRO A 197 1.20 28.51 25.02
N ALA A 198 0.72 28.25 23.82
CA ALA A 198 0.12 26.96 23.46
C ALA A 198 1.13 25.84 23.67
N GLU A 199 0.88 24.97 24.63
CA GLU A 199 1.64 23.74 24.82
C GLU A 199 1.51 22.87 23.55
N LYS A 200 2.61 22.69 22.85
CA LYS A 200 2.68 21.77 21.72
C LYS A 200 2.81 20.36 22.27
N THR A 201 1.72 19.62 22.27
CA THR A 201 1.72 18.20 22.66
C THR A 201 2.16 17.35 21.46
N PHE A 202 3.30 16.68 21.59
CA PHE A 202 3.77 15.69 20.62
C PHE A 202 3.33 14.30 21.09
N ARG A 203 2.63 13.55 20.24
CA ARG A 203 2.33 12.14 20.50
C ARG A 203 3.28 11.28 19.68
N ILE A 204 4.12 10.51 20.35
CA ILE A 204 5.04 9.54 19.76
C ILE A 204 4.39 8.16 19.91
N TYR A 205 4.15 7.50 18.77
CA TYR A 205 3.68 6.12 18.74
C TYR A 205 4.85 5.22 18.35
N GLY A 206 5.17 4.23 19.18
CA GLY A 206 6.20 3.25 18.92
C GLY A 206 6.21 2.16 19.99
N ASN A 207 6.67 0.98 19.62
CA ASN A 207 6.89 -0.09 20.58
C ASN A 207 8.21 0.19 21.31
N VAL A 208 8.14 0.63 22.56
CA VAL A 208 9.31 0.95 23.38
C VAL A 208 9.63 -0.27 24.25
N PRO A 209 10.83 -0.87 24.13
CA PRO A 209 11.24 -1.97 24.99
C PRO A 209 11.20 -1.57 26.48
N PRO A 210 10.83 -2.49 27.39
CA PRO A 210 10.64 -2.19 28.81
C PRO A 210 11.85 -1.54 29.50
N GLU A 211 13.05 -1.81 29.00
CA GLU A 211 14.30 -1.30 29.57
C GLU A 211 14.50 0.21 29.37
N ILE A 212 13.75 0.84 28.47
CA ILE A 212 13.87 2.28 28.15
C ILE A 212 12.85 3.13 28.90
N TRP A 213 11.84 2.53 29.53
CA TRP A 213 10.77 3.26 30.24
C TRP A 213 11.30 4.18 31.35
N ASN A 214 12.35 3.77 32.04
CA ASN A 214 12.94 4.53 33.14
C ASN A 214 13.75 5.77 32.69
N ARG A 215 13.95 5.95 31.38
CA ARG A 215 14.69 7.10 30.83
C ARG A 215 13.79 8.19 30.24
N LEU A 216 12.51 7.92 30.04
CA LEU A 216 11.55 8.84 29.42
C LEU A 216 10.77 9.69 30.44
N GLY A 217 10.91 9.45 31.74
CA GLY A 217 10.09 10.03 32.80
C GLY A 217 10.77 10.97 33.78
N THR A 218 12.00 11.40 33.59
CA THR A 218 12.66 12.33 34.49
C THR A 218 13.07 13.63 33.81
N LYS A 219 12.17 14.60 33.88
CA LYS A 219 12.47 16.03 34.13
C LYS A 219 11.23 16.68 34.72
#